data_6d677a7ad608fc77005947dcb31f2587
#
_entry.id   6d677a7ad608fc77005947dcb31f2587
#
_cell.length_a   1.000
_cell.length_b   1.000
_cell.length_c   1.000
_cell.angle_alpha   90.00
_cell.angle_beta   90.00
_cell.angle_gamma   90.00
#
_symmetry.space_group_name_H-M   'P 1'
#
loop_
_entity.id
_entity.type
_entity.pdbx_description
1 polymer ?
#
loop_
_entity_poly.entity_id
_entity_poly.type
_entity_poly.pdbx_seq_one_letter_code
_entity_poly.pdbx_strand_id
1 'polypeptide(L)'
;MEHSHKAILVVSFGTSYEDARKATIERIENDIIAAFPEYRIYRAWTSRMILSILKKRDQIIIPNVCEAMEQMIDDGITEVIVQPTHILDGIENHIMKDEVLSYKNYFQSISFGSPLLSGQKDAETIVHAIGKRFEYLDKNTALVLMGHGTPHQVNAVYEELDQLFKDMGYPHIFLGTVEASPSVQELIQEISNYGISAQSCDSTSNDLSIEKVVLAPFMIVAGDHAHNDMAGDHPESWASRFQSAGYEAESILKGLGAYQKIRELFVEHVQNAINNISE
;
A
#
# COMPACT_ATOMS: atom_id res chain seq x y z
N MET A 1 17.59 -11.74 31.83
CA MET A 1 17.28 -11.93 30.39
C MET A 1 18.28 -11.07 29.65
N GLU A 2 19.15 -11.68 28.85
CA GLU A 2 20.00 -10.90 27.93
C GLU A 2 19.08 -10.09 27.00
N HIS A 3 19.22 -8.79 27.02
CA HIS A 3 18.46 -7.93 26.11
C HIS A 3 18.96 -8.21 24.70
N SER A 4 18.03 -8.58 23.78
CA SER A 4 18.37 -8.76 22.37
C SER A 4 19.00 -7.46 21.84
N HIS A 5 20.18 -7.57 21.23
CA HIS A 5 20.86 -6.48 20.53
C HIS A 5 20.41 -6.36 19.08
N LYS A 6 19.37 -7.13 18.70
CA LYS A 6 18.81 -7.16 17.35
C LYS A 6 17.44 -6.48 17.34
N ALA A 7 17.21 -5.65 16.35
CA ALA A 7 15.95 -4.95 16.20
C ALA A 7 15.42 -5.01 14.77
N ILE A 8 14.09 -4.91 14.66
CA ILE A 8 13.40 -4.61 13.41
C ILE A 8 12.78 -3.23 13.55
N LEU A 9 13.14 -2.31 12.68
CA LEU A 9 12.52 -0.99 12.55
C LEU A 9 11.48 -1.05 11.44
N VAL A 10 10.20 -0.99 11.80
CA VAL A 10 9.10 -0.90 10.83
C VAL A 10 8.86 0.56 10.51
N VAL A 11 9.04 0.93 9.22
CA VAL A 11 8.91 2.32 8.76
C VAL A 11 7.70 2.47 7.86
N SER A 12 6.77 3.32 8.28
CA SER A 12 5.54 3.63 7.53
C SER A 12 5.48 5.10 7.15
N PHE A 13 4.74 5.44 6.09
CA PHE A 13 4.41 6.85 5.82
C PHE A 13 3.59 7.45 6.97
N GLY A 14 2.66 6.67 7.51
CA GLY A 14 1.78 7.05 8.59
C GLY A 14 0.37 7.45 8.13
N THR A 15 -0.50 7.67 9.09
CA THR A 15 -1.86 8.18 8.88
C THR A 15 -2.39 8.90 10.12
N SER A 16 -3.17 9.96 9.91
CA SER A 16 -3.85 10.68 10.99
C SER A 16 -5.23 10.10 11.33
N TYR A 17 -5.66 9.06 10.62
CA TYR A 17 -6.92 8.34 10.85
C TYR A 17 -6.66 7.14 11.77
N GLU A 18 -7.20 7.19 12.99
CA GLU A 18 -6.95 6.19 14.03
C GLU A 18 -7.42 4.79 13.62
N ASP A 19 -8.63 4.67 13.07
CA ASP A 19 -9.18 3.39 12.65
C ASP A 19 -8.37 2.78 11.49
N ALA A 20 -7.95 3.60 10.53
CA ALA A 20 -7.09 3.16 9.43
C ALA A 20 -5.72 2.68 9.96
N ARG A 21 -5.12 3.40 10.92
CA ARG A 21 -3.87 3.00 11.58
C ARG A 21 -4.00 1.63 12.24
N LYS A 22 -5.03 1.47 13.09
CA LYS A 22 -5.30 0.21 13.82
C LYS A 22 -5.60 -0.96 12.89
N ALA A 23 -6.32 -0.70 11.78
CA ALA A 23 -6.70 -1.74 10.83
C ALA A 23 -5.55 -2.16 9.90
N THR A 24 -4.48 -1.39 9.78
CA THR A 24 -3.42 -1.58 8.79
C THR A 24 -2.02 -1.58 9.40
N ILE A 25 -1.43 -0.42 9.69
CA ILE A 25 -0.05 -0.30 10.18
C ILE A 25 0.17 -1.13 11.43
N GLU A 26 -0.69 -0.98 12.44
CA GLU A 26 -0.54 -1.73 13.70
C GLU A 26 -0.70 -3.24 13.49
N ARG A 27 -1.48 -3.69 12.50
CA ARG A 27 -1.58 -5.12 12.16
C ARG A 27 -0.33 -5.63 11.48
N ILE A 28 0.27 -4.86 10.57
CA ILE A 28 1.57 -5.23 9.96
C ILE A 28 2.63 -5.38 11.05
N GLU A 29 2.72 -4.41 11.95
CA GLU A 29 3.67 -4.45 13.06
C GLU A 29 3.42 -5.65 13.99
N ASN A 30 2.16 -5.93 14.33
CA ASN A 30 1.80 -7.08 15.18
C ASN A 30 2.14 -8.42 14.51
N ASP A 31 1.93 -8.56 13.20
CA ASP A 31 2.28 -9.77 12.46
C ASP A 31 3.82 -9.95 12.45
N ILE A 32 4.60 -8.87 12.31
CA ILE A 32 6.06 -8.90 12.42
C ILE A 32 6.51 -9.25 13.86
N ILE A 33 5.91 -8.64 14.88
CA ILE A 33 6.17 -8.97 16.30
C ILE A 33 5.95 -10.47 16.56
N ALA A 34 4.85 -11.00 16.06
CA ALA A 34 4.51 -12.41 16.25
C ALA A 34 5.45 -13.36 15.51
N ALA A 35 5.95 -12.97 14.35
CA ALA A 35 6.85 -13.78 13.53
C ALA A 35 8.30 -13.77 14.03
N PHE A 36 8.74 -12.69 14.68
CA PHE A 36 10.13 -12.48 15.09
C PHE A 36 10.25 -12.09 16.59
N PRO A 37 9.84 -12.97 17.51
CA PRO A 37 9.79 -12.65 18.95
C PRO A 37 11.16 -12.43 19.59
N GLU A 38 12.26 -12.83 18.92
CA GLU A 38 13.64 -12.61 19.35
C GLU A 38 14.17 -11.21 19.02
N TYR A 39 13.49 -10.43 18.15
CA TYR A 39 13.86 -9.07 17.81
C TYR A 39 13.09 -8.06 18.65
N ARG A 40 13.76 -6.95 19.00
CA ARG A 40 13.05 -5.77 19.52
C ARG A 40 12.43 -5.01 18.35
N ILE A 41 11.15 -4.68 18.43
CA ILE A 41 10.44 -3.99 17.35
C ILE A 41 10.37 -2.50 17.67
N TYR A 42 10.80 -1.69 16.69
CA TYR A 42 10.72 -0.24 16.72
C TYR A 42 9.82 0.23 15.57
N ARG A 43 9.19 1.38 15.79
CA ARG A 43 8.32 2.04 14.82
C ARG A 43 8.92 3.39 14.44
N ALA A 44 8.85 3.77 13.15
CA ALA A 44 9.07 5.14 12.72
C ALA A 44 8.10 5.51 11.59
N TRP A 45 7.80 6.81 11.49
CA TRP A 45 7.00 7.32 10.38
C TRP A 45 7.75 8.42 9.63
N THR A 46 7.55 8.46 8.28
CA THR A 46 8.26 9.40 7.39
C THR A 46 7.52 10.73 7.23
N SER A 47 6.19 10.75 7.28
CA SER A 47 5.40 11.96 7.06
C SER A 47 5.43 12.93 8.25
N ARG A 48 6.29 13.96 8.16
CA ARG A 48 6.40 15.02 9.18
C ARG A 48 5.08 15.74 9.44
N MET A 49 4.24 15.89 8.38
CA MET A 49 2.92 16.50 8.50
C MET A 49 2.02 15.66 9.41
N ILE A 50 1.93 14.35 9.15
CA ILE A 50 1.10 13.42 9.94
C ILE A 50 1.60 13.37 11.39
N LEU A 51 2.90 13.27 11.62
CA LEU A 51 3.50 13.32 12.95
C LEU A 51 3.12 14.60 13.71
N SER A 52 3.15 15.76 13.03
CA SER A 52 2.73 17.03 13.62
C SER A 52 1.24 17.07 13.96
N ILE A 53 0.38 16.52 13.09
CA ILE A 53 -1.07 16.44 13.33
C ILE A 53 -1.36 15.58 14.57
N LEU A 54 -0.81 14.38 14.65
CA LEU A 54 -1.01 13.47 15.77
C LEU A 54 -0.52 14.07 17.08
N LYS A 55 0.65 14.69 17.07
CA LYS A 55 1.21 15.34 18.27
C LYS A 55 0.32 16.49 18.76
N LYS A 56 -0.21 17.32 17.84
CA LYS A 56 -1.01 18.51 18.21
C LYS A 56 -2.46 18.16 18.55
N ARG A 57 -3.10 17.30 17.74
CA ARG A 57 -4.52 16.96 17.88
C ARG A 57 -4.77 15.90 18.94
N ASP A 58 -3.94 14.84 18.91
CA ASP A 58 -4.20 13.61 19.67
C ASP A 58 -3.21 13.38 20.83
N GLN A 59 -2.18 14.23 20.94
CA GLN A 59 -1.06 14.07 21.90
C GLN A 59 -0.33 12.72 21.75
N ILE A 60 -0.37 12.13 20.54
CA ILE A 60 0.32 10.91 20.20
C ILE A 60 1.68 11.28 19.65
N ILE A 61 2.74 10.72 20.26
CA ILE A 61 4.13 10.90 19.83
C ILE A 61 4.56 9.60 19.15
N ILE A 62 4.91 9.70 17.86
CA ILE A 62 5.52 8.61 17.10
C ILE A 62 6.85 9.14 16.59
N PRO A 63 7.95 8.41 16.73
CA PRO A 63 9.26 8.86 16.27
C PRO A 63 9.30 8.92 14.72
N ASN A 64 10.04 9.89 14.19
CA ASN A 64 10.53 9.84 12.82
C ASN A 64 11.72 8.86 12.72
N VAL A 65 12.26 8.67 11.51
CA VAL A 65 13.35 7.71 11.28
C VAL A 65 14.57 8.04 12.11
N CYS A 66 15.02 9.30 12.13
CA CYS A 66 16.18 9.72 12.91
C CYS A 66 15.99 9.49 14.41
N GLU A 67 14.85 9.90 14.96
CA GLU A 67 14.52 9.70 16.38
C GLU A 67 14.48 8.22 16.77
N ALA A 68 13.98 7.34 15.88
CA ALA A 68 13.98 5.91 16.11
C ALA A 68 15.40 5.30 16.06
N MET A 69 16.24 5.76 15.12
CA MET A 69 17.65 5.35 15.04
C MET A 69 18.43 5.75 16.29
N GLU A 70 18.26 6.99 16.77
CA GLU A 70 18.88 7.49 18.01
C GLU A 70 18.43 6.66 19.22
N GLN A 71 17.11 6.37 19.33
CA GLN A 71 16.59 5.53 20.40
C GLN A 71 17.20 4.12 20.38
N MET A 72 17.38 3.51 19.19
CA MET A 72 18.00 2.19 19.08
C MET A 72 19.46 2.21 19.52
N ILE A 73 20.22 3.29 19.24
CA ILE A 73 21.59 3.46 19.71
C ILE A 73 21.61 3.52 21.24
N ASP A 74 20.75 4.35 21.85
CA ASP A 74 20.66 4.50 23.32
C ASP A 74 20.25 3.17 23.99
N ASP A 75 19.43 2.37 23.34
CA ASP A 75 19.00 1.06 23.78
C ASP A 75 20.04 -0.06 23.58
N GLY A 76 21.22 0.25 22.99
CA GLY A 76 22.31 -0.69 22.76
C GLY A 76 22.05 -1.72 21.66
N ILE A 77 21.21 -1.39 20.68
CA ILE A 77 21.00 -2.22 19.50
C ILE A 77 22.25 -2.17 18.61
N THR A 78 22.64 -3.32 18.08
CA THR A 78 23.81 -3.46 17.20
C THR A 78 23.47 -3.98 15.80
N GLU A 79 22.38 -4.73 15.66
CA GLU A 79 21.91 -5.27 14.38
C GLU A 79 20.50 -4.77 14.09
N VAL A 80 20.30 -4.15 12.94
CA VAL A 80 19.03 -3.53 12.56
C VAL A 80 18.53 -4.08 11.22
N ILE A 81 17.28 -4.57 11.21
CA ILE A 81 16.52 -4.81 10.00
C ILE A 81 15.55 -3.65 9.83
N VAL A 82 15.55 -2.99 8.70
CA VAL A 82 14.62 -1.89 8.39
C VAL A 82 13.57 -2.40 7.41
N GLN A 83 12.31 -2.50 7.85
CA GLN A 83 11.21 -2.92 7.01
C GLN A 83 10.32 -1.73 6.63
N PRO A 84 10.41 -1.22 5.39
CA PRO A 84 9.46 -0.23 4.90
C PRO A 84 8.09 -0.87 4.66
N THR A 85 7.02 -0.12 4.95
CA THR A 85 5.67 -0.48 4.53
C THR A 85 5.23 0.29 3.28
N HIS A 86 6.17 0.91 2.56
CA HIS A 86 5.91 1.55 1.28
C HIS A 86 5.47 0.52 0.24
N ILE A 87 4.66 0.93 -0.73
CA ILE A 87 4.24 0.05 -1.83
C ILE A 87 5.38 -0.13 -2.83
N LEU A 88 6.08 0.96 -3.18
CA LEU A 88 7.07 1.02 -4.23
C LEU A 88 8.46 1.40 -3.69
N ASP A 89 9.51 1.00 -4.40
CA ASP A 89 10.86 1.53 -4.21
C ASP A 89 10.99 2.89 -4.91
N GLY A 90 10.23 3.86 -4.42
CA GLY A 90 10.16 5.23 -4.94
C GLY A 90 10.91 6.24 -4.08
N ILE A 91 10.65 7.52 -4.33
CA ILE A 91 11.34 8.66 -3.69
C ILE A 91 11.30 8.55 -2.15
N GLU A 92 10.14 8.28 -1.57
CA GLU A 92 9.97 8.16 -0.11
C GLU A 92 10.82 7.04 0.49
N ASN A 93 10.90 5.90 -0.21
CA ASN A 93 11.71 4.77 0.24
C ASN A 93 13.21 5.09 0.15
N HIS A 94 13.65 5.80 -0.87
CA HIS A 94 15.05 6.23 -1.02
C HIS A 94 15.43 7.24 0.06
N ILE A 95 14.60 8.26 0.33
CA ILE A 95 14.84 9.23 1.41
C ILE A 95 14.97 8.51 2.76
N MET A 96 14.07 7.58 3.06
CA MET A 96 14.12 6.78 4.27
C MET A 96 15.43 5.98 4.38
N LYS A 97 15.86 5.32 3.29
CA LYS A 97 17.13 4.58 3.26
C LYS A 97 18.31 5.49 3.52
N ASP A 98 18.36 6.67 2.92
CA ASP A 98 19.44 7.65 3.13
C ASP A 98 19.48 8.14 4.58
N GLU A 99 18.32 8.45 5.18
CA GLU A 99 18.24 8.81 6.61
C GLU A 99 18.80 7.69 7.50
N VAL A 100 18.38 6.44 7.29
CA VAL A 100 18.88 5.27 8.05
C VAL A 100 20.39 5.08 7.86
N LEU A 101 20.87 5.15 6.62
CA LEU A 101 22.28 4.92 6.30
C LEU A 101 23.22 6.01 6.86
N SER A 102 22.70 7.19 7.20
CA SER A 102 23.46 8.22 7.90
C SER A 102 23.93 7.76 9.28
N TYR A 103 23.28 6.77 9.88
CA TYR A 103 23.61 6.17 11.18
C TYR A 103 24.43 4.88 11.08
N LYS A 104 24.86 4.44 9.88
CA LYS A 104 25.50 3.13 9.67
C LYS A 104 26.71 2.84 10.55
N ASN A 105 27.45 3.88 10.94
CA ASN A 105 28.66 3.71 11.75
C ASN A 105 28.38 3.37 13.24
N TYR A 106 27.13 3.48 13.68
CA TYR A 106 26.72 3.17 15.05
C TYR A 106 26.25 1.71 15.22
N PHE A 107 26.04 0.99 14.12
CA PHE A 107 25.56 -0.38 14.13
C PHE A 107 26.58 -1.33 13.50
N GLN A 108 26.56 -2.58 13.91
CA GLN A 108 27.38 -3.65 13.32
C GLN A 108 26.84 -4.03 11.93
N SER A 109 25.50 -4.07 11.80
CA SER A 109 24.85 -4.34 10.54
C SER A 109 23.50 -3.59 10.43
N ILE A 110 23.21 -3.15 9.21
CA ILE A 110 21.90 -2.64 8.82
C ILE A 110 21.50 -3.37 7.53
N SER A 111 20.35 -4.01 7.53
CA SER A 111 19.75 -4.63 6.35
C SER A 111 18.37 -4.07 6.08
N PHE A 112 17.93 -4.10 4.82
CA PHE A 112 16.64 -3.58 4.41
C PHE A 112 15.76 -4.68 3.86
N GLY A 113 14.54 -4.78 4.39
CA GLY A 113 13.46 -5.47 3.74
C GLY A 113 12.97 -4.70 2.52
N SER A 114 12.34 -5.40 1.61
CA SER A 114 11.77 -4.80 0.40
C SER A 114 10.46 -4.07 0.68
N PRO A 115 10.12 -3.02 -0.09
CA PRO A 115 8.75 -2.51 -0.15
C PRO A 115 7.78 -3.57 -0.68
N LEU A 116 6.46 -3.31 -0.62
CA LEU A 116 5.43 -4.30 -0.93
C LEU A 116 5.57 -4.91 -2.32
N LEU A 117 5.87 -4.08 -3.32
CA LEU A 117 6.08 -4.48 -4.72
C LEU A 117 7.58 -4.43 -5.02
N SER A 118 8.26 -5.57 -4.88
CA SER A 118 9.70 -5.67 -5.15
C SER A 118 10.04 -6.65 -6.27
N GLY A 119 9.04 -7.29 -6.86
CA GLY A 119 9.24 -8.22 -7.96
C GLY A 119 7.95 -8.88 -8.43
N GLN A 120 8.07 -9.73 -9.45
CA GLN A 120 6.91 -10.36 -10.08
C GLN A 120 6.13 -11.26 -9.12
N LYS A 121 6.80 -12.01 -8.24
CA LYS A 121 6.16 -12.87 -7.23
C LYS A 121 5.23 -12.07 -6.29
N ASP A 122 5.69 -10.88 -5.87
CA ASP A 122 4.88 -10.01 -5.02
C ASP A 122 3.67 -9.49 -5.77
N ALA A 123 3.87 -9.04 -7.02
CA ALA A 123 2.81 -8.57 -7.90
C ALA A 123 1.72 -9.63 -8.10
N GLU A 124 2.12 -10.87 -8.47
CA GLU A 124 1.20 -11.99 -8.63
C GLU A 124 0.45 -12.33 -7.34
N THR A 125 1.14 -12.30 -6.20
CA THR A 125 0.53 -12.55 -4.88
C THR A 125 -0.52 -11.49 -4.55
N ILE A 126 -0.22 -10.21 -4.81
CA ILE A 126 -1.12 -9.08 -4.56
C ILE A 126 -2.33 -9.15 -5.47
N VAL A 127 -2.12 -9.36 -6.77
CA VAL A 127 -3.18 -9.50 -7.78
C VAL A 127 -4.11 -10.65 -7.39
N HIS A 128 -3.56 -11.81 -7.03
CA HIS A 128 -4.36 -12.94 -6.60
C HIS A 128 -5.14 -12.66 -5.31
N ALA A 129 -4.50 -12.02 -4.31
CA ALA A 129 -5.14 -11.70 -3.03
C ALA A 129 -6.30 -10.72 -3.21
N ILE A 130 -6.14 -9.69 -4.04
CA ILE A 130 -7.19 -8.72 -4.36
C ILE A 130 -8.28 -9.37 -5.21
N GLY A 131 -7.92 -10.07 -6.28
CA GLY A 131 -8.87 -10.75 -7.15
C GLY A 131 -9.78 -11.70 -6.37
N LYS A 132 -9.19 -12.54 -5.52
CA LYS A 132 -9.94 -13.44 -4.61
C LYS A 132 -10.81 -12.69 -3.60
N ARG A 133 -10.33 -11.57 -3.08
CA ARG A 133 -11.10 -10.79 -2.11
C ARG A 133 -12.38 -10.21 -2.70
N PHE A 134 -12.35 -9.87 -3.99
CA PHE A 134 -13.43 -9.21 -4.70
C PHE A 134 -14.14 -10.11 -5.72
N GLU A 135 -13.91 -11.43 -5.71
CA GLU A 135 -14.56 -12.40 -6.61
C GLU A 135 -16.10 -12.49 -6.42
N TYR A 136 -16.63 -11.87 -5.37
CA TYR A 136 -18.06 -11.79 -5.12
C TYR A 136 -18.78 -10.71 -5.95
N LEU A 137 -18.03 -9.81 -6.59
CA LEU A 137 -18.60 -8.79 -7.47
C LEU A 137 -19.19 -9.48 -8.71
N ASP A 138 -20.35 -9.00 -9.11
CA ASP A 138 -20.98 -9.50 -10.31
C ASP A 138 -20.30 -8.99 -11.59
N LYS A 139 -20.65 -9.55 -12.73
CA LYS A 139 -20.03 -9.25 -14.03
C LYS A 139 -20.31 -7.82 -14.54
N ASN A 140 -21.30 -7.13 -13.98
CA ASN A 140 -21.67 -5.76 -14.34
C ASN A 140 -21.03 -4.74 -13.38
N THR A 141 -20.20 -5.20 -12.45
CA THR A 141 -19.50 -4.37 -11.47
C THR A 141 -17.99 -4.38 -11.73
N ALA A 142 -17.39 -3.21 -11.93
CA ALA A 142 -15.94 -3.05 -11.97
C ALA A 142 -15.38 -2.73 -10.59
N LEU A 143 -14.26 -3.35 -10.23
CA LEU A 143 -13.43 -2.90 -9.12
C LEU A 143 -12.44 -1.86 -9.64
N VAL A 144 -12.43 -0.69 -9.08
CA VAL A 144 -11.50 0.39 -9.43
C VAL A 144 -10.59 0.68 -8.25
N LEU A 145 -9.32 0.39 -8.42
CA LEU A 145 -8.30 0.56 -7.41
C LEU A 145 -7.62 1.92 -7.58
N MET A 146 -7.56 2.71 -6.50
CA MET A 146 -6.91 4.02 -6.49
C MET A 146 -5.53 3.94 -5.83
N GLY A 147 -4.47 3.98 -6.62
CA GLY A 147 -3.10 4.20 -6.18
C GLY A 147 -2.79 5.68 -5.95
N HIS A 148 -1.69 5.98 -5.27
CA HIS A 148 -1.25 7.36 -5.07
C HIS A 148 -0.74 7.97 -6.38
N GLY A 149 0.11 7.25 -7.09
CA GLY A 149 0.85 7.77 -8.23
C GLY A 149 2.13 8.49 -7.82
N THR A 150 3.03 8.68 -8.75
CA THR A 150 4.30 9.36 -8.53
C THR A 150 4.83 9.92 -9.86
N PRO A 151 5.51 11.09 -9.86
CA PRO A 151 6.20 11.57 -11.06
C PRO A 151 7.46 10.75 -11.38
N HIS A 152 7.87 9.82 -10.52
CA HIS A 152 9.01 8.93 -10.74
C HIS A 152 8.67 7.87 -11.77
N GLN A 153 9.67 7.43 -12.57
CA GLN A 153 9.47 6.39 -13.60
C GLN A 153 8.94 5.06 -13.04
N VAL A 154 9.08 4.78 -11.74
CA VAL A 154 8.47 3.61 -11.07
C VAL A 154 6.94 3.64 -11.14
N ASN A 155 6.32 4.75 -11.56
CA ASN A 155 4.87 4.84 -11.77
C ASN A 155 4.33 3.86 -12.82
N ALA A 156 5.16 3.44 -13.78
CA ALA A 156 4.78 2.44 -14.79
C ALA A 156 4.27 1.12 -14.18
N VAL A 157 4.65 0.81 -12.95
CA VAL A 157 4.17 -0.38 -12.23
C VAL A 157 2.65 -0.42 -12.07
N TYR A 158 1.95 0.71 -12.04
CA TYR A 158 0.49 0.74 -11.96
C TYR A 158 -0.15 0.22 -13.24
N GLU A 159 0.36 0.57 -14.42
CA GLU A 159 -0.09 0.03 -15.69
C GLU A 159 0.28 -1.46 -15.84
N GLU A 160 1.49 -1.84 -15.40
CA GLU A 160 1.92 -3.24 -15.40
C GLU A 160 1.03 -4.12 -14.50
N LEU A 161 0.65 -3.63 -13.31
CA LEU A 161 -0.26 -4.33 -12.42
C LEU A 161 -1.69 -4.39 -12.97
N ASP A 162 -2.16 -3.32 -13.59
CA ASP A 162 -3.45 -3.29 -14.22
C ASP A 162 -3.54 -4.37 -15.32
N GLN A 163 -2.51 -4.46 -16.17
CA GLN A 163 -2.42 -5.52 -17.17
C GLN A 163 -2.34 -6.91 -16.52
N LEU A 164 -1.57 -7.05 -15.43
CA LEU A 164 -1.42 -8.33 -14.73
C LEU A 164 -2.76 -8.81 -14.14
N PHE A 165 -3.64 -7.92 -13.67
CA PHE A 165 -5.00 -8.31 -13.28
C PHE A 165 -5.75 -8.97 -14.42
N LYS A 166 -5.68 -8.39 -15.63
CA LYS A 166 -6.34 -8.94 -16.84
C LYS A 166 -5.75 -10.31 -17.22
N ASP A 167 -4.42 -10.41 -17.23
CA ASP A 167 -3.68 -11.63 -17.60
C ASP A 167 -3.96 -12.79 -16.61
N MET A 168 -4.19 -12.48 -15.35
CA MET A 168 -4.53 -13.45 -14.30
C MET A 168 -6.03 -13.76 -14.20
N GLY A 169 -6.85 -13.25 -15.13
CA GLY A 169 -8.27 -13.59 -15.24
C GLY A 169 -9.21 -12.69 -14.42
N TYR A 170 -8.77 -11.47 -14.06
CA TYR A 170 -9.58 -10.46 -13.39
C TYR A 170 -9.82 -9.22 -14.29
N PRO A 171 -10.46 -9.37 -15.47
CA PRO A 171 -10.56 -8.31 -16.47
C PRO A 171 -11.44 -7.12 -16.05
N HIS A 172 -12.22 -7.26 -14.98
CA HIS A 172 -13.09 -6.23 -14.40
C HIS A 172 -12.43 -5.45 -13.26
N ILE A 173 -11.13 -5.66 -13.00
CA ILE A 173 -10.34 -4.88 -12.04
C ILE A 173 -9.50 -3.87 -12.81
N PHE A 174 -9.58 -2.60 -12.42
CA PHE A 174 -8.89 -1.47 -13.04
C PHE A 174 -8.07 -0.75 -11.98
N LEU A 175 -6.87 -0.30 -12.33
CA LEU A 175 -5.96 0.36 -11.41
C LEU A 175 -5.49 1.69 -11.99
N GLY A 176 -5.79 2.78 -11.30
CA GLY A 176 -5.30 4.10 -11.64
C GLY A 176 -4.70 4.82 -10.45
N THR A 177 -4.34 6.09 -10.64
CA THR A 177 -3.63 6.90 -9.65
C THR A 177 -4.26 8.27 -9.46
N VAL A 178 -4.13 8.83 -8.24
CA VAL A 178 -4.67 10.16 -7.93
C VAL A 178 -3.76 11.28 -8.44
N GLU A 179 -2.44 11.09 -8.44
CA GLU A 179 -1.46 12.14 -8.77
C GLU A 179 -0.72 11.92 -10.10
N ALA A 180 -1.02 10.82 -10.82
CA ALA A 180 -0.34 10.48 -12.08
C ALA A 180 -1.28 9.77 -13.07
N SER A 181 -0.73 9.08 -14.07
CA SER A 181 -1.48 8.21 -14.99
C SER A 181 -1.36 6.73 -14.55
N PRO A 182 -2.40 5.90 -14.76
CA PRO A 182 -3.70 6.26 -15.30
C PRO A 182 -4.56 7.10 -14.35
N SER A 183 -5.14 8.18 -14.86
CA SER A 183 -6.05 9.06 -14.10
C SER A 183 -7.47 8.50 -14.04
N VAL A 184 -8.31 9.04 -13.17
CA VAL A 184 -9.74 8.66 -13.10
C VAL A 184 -10.47 8.86 -14.43
N GLN A 185 -10.08 9.88 -15.22
CA GLN A 185 -10.70 10.13 -16.53
C GLN A 185 -10.33 9.06 -17.56
N GLU A 186 -9.07 8.61 -17.55
CA GLU A 186 -8.61 7.51 -18.40
C GLU A 186 -9.31 6.20 -18.02
N LEU A 187 -9.48 5.92 -16.73
CA LEU A 187 -10.21 4.75 -16.25
C LEU A 187 -11.69 4.75 -16.65
N ILE A 188 -12.37 5.90 -16.56
CA ILE A 188 -13.77 6.04 -17.00
C ILE A 188 -13.89 5.66 -18.49
N GLN A 189 -12.95 6.12 -19.31
CA GLN A 189 -12.94 5.81 -20.74
C GLN A 189 -12.60 4.35 -20.99
N GLU A 190 -11.66 3.77 -20.27
CA GLU A 190 -11.31 2.35 -20.38
C GLU A 190 -12.47 1.44 -20.01
N ILE A 191 -13.15 1.70 -18.90
CA ILE A 191 -14.32 0.94 -18.44
C ILE A 191 -15.48 1.04 -19.44
N SER A 192 -15.71 2.23 -20.01
CA SER A 192 -16.72 2.42 -21.06
C SER A 192 -16.40 1.58 -22.31
N ASN A 193 -15.14 1.55 -22.74
CA ASN A 193 -14.68 0.76 -23.89
C ASN A 193 -14.75 -0.76 -23.60
N TYR A 194 -14.46 -1.18 -22.36
CA TYR A 194 -14.53 -2.58 -21.94
C TYR A 194 -15.94 -3.14 -22.13
N GLY A 195 -16.98 -2.41 -21.72
CA GLY A 195 -18.39 -2.79 -21.93
C GLY A 195 -18.75 -2.96 -23.42
N ILE A 196 -18.28 -2.07 -24.29
CA ILE A 196 -18.52 -2.11 -25.75
C ILE A 196 -17.85 -3.33 -26.40
N SER A 197 -16.60 -3.61 -26.02
CA SER A 197 -15.79 -4.71 -26.61
C SER A 197 -16.36 -6.09 -26.23
N ALA A 198 -16.89 -6.22 -25.01
CA ALA A 198 -17.53 -7.45 -24.55
C ALA A 198 -18.84 -7.78 -25.31
N GLN A 199 -19.56 -6.76 -25.80
CA GLN A 199 -20.77 -6.93 -26.62
C GLN A 199 -20.50 -7.46 -28.02
N SER A 200 -19.30 -7.25 -28.57
CA SER A 200 -18.99 -7.59 -29.97
C SER A 200 -18.61 -9.06 -30.23
N CYS A 201 -18.30 -9.83 -29.17
CA CYS A 201 -17.78 -11.20 -29.32
C CYS A 201 -18.81 -12.31 -29.26
N ASP A 202 -20.05 -12.07 -28.78
CA ASP A 202 -21.07 -13.13 -28.69
C ASP A 202 -22.48 -12.55 -28.89
N SER A 203 -23.09 -12.84 -30.02
CA SER A 203 -24.46 -12.36 -30.37
C SER A 203 -25.60 -13.06 -29.60
N THR A 204 -25.26 -13.84 -28.56
CA THR A 204 -26.24 -14.59 -27.74
C THR A 204 -26.17 -14.32 -26.24
N SER A 205 -25.23 -13.50 -25.77
CA SER A 205 -25.08 -13.18 -24.35
C SER A 205 -25.55 -11.76 -24.00
N ASN A 206 -26.38 -11.68 -22.98
CA ASN A 206 -26.88 -10.46 -22.35
C ASN A 206 -25.77 -9.40 -22.16
N ASP A 207 -26.16 -8.16 -22.44
CA ASP A 207 -25.47 -6.89 -22.23
C ASP A 207 -24.44 -6.92 -21.08
N LEU A 208 -23.14 -7.00 -21.42
CA LEU A 208 -22.03 -6.92 -20.47
C LEU A 208 -21.62 -5.45 -20.29
N SER A 209 -22.58 -4.57 -20.00
CA SER A 209 -22.29 -3.19 -19.64
C SER A 209 -21.91 -3.12 -18.17
N ILE A 210 -20.82 -2.46 -17.83
CA ILE A 210 -20.54 -2.09 -16.45
C ILE A 210 -21.57 -1.01 -16.05
N GLU A 211 -22.30 -1.26 -14.97
CA GLU A 211 -23.30 -0.34 -14.43
C GLU A 211 -22.85 0.24 -13.09
N LYS A 212 -22.01 -0.52 -12.37
CA LYS A 212 -21.53 -0.17 -11.03
C LYS A 212 -20.02 -0.21 -10.97
N VAL A 213 -19.45 0.70 -10.18
CA VAL A 213 -18.03 0.68 -9.79
C VAL A 213 -17.90 0.58 -8.28
N VAL A 214 -17.01 -0.29 -7.83
CA VAL A 214 -16.57 -0.37 -6.44
C VAL A 214 -15.18 0.24 -6.37
N LEU A 215 -15.04 1.35 -5.64
CA LEU A 215 -13.77 2.05 -5.45
C LEU A 215 -13.07 1.52 -4.19
N ALA A 216 -11.79 1.22 -4.29
CA ALA A 216 -10.99 0.82 -3.14
C ALA A 216 -9.57 1.40 -3.24
N PRO A 217 -8.91 1.77 -2.13
CA PRO A 217 -7.56 2.31 -2.19
C PRO A 217 -6.54 1.20 -2.44
N PHE A 218 -5.67 1.39 -3.42
CA PHE A 218 -4.45 0.65 -3.61
C PHE A 218 -3.31 1.35 -2.85
N MET A 219 -3.51 1.49 -1.55
CA MET A 219 -2.61 2.14 -0.58
C MET A 219 -2.60 1.31 0.70
N ILE A 220 -1.50 1.35 1.45
CA ILE A 220 -1.40 0.59 2.72
C ILE A 220 -2.51 0.98 3.68
N VAL A 221 -2.83 2.25 3.76
CA VAL A 221 -3.89 2.81 4.62
C VAL A 221 -4.98 3.49 3.78
N ALA A 222 -6.22 3.41 4.21
CA ALA A 222 -7.29 4.28 3.72
C ALA A 222 -7.21 5.62 4.49
N GLY A 223 -6.31 6.49 4.04
CA GLY A 223 -6.04 7.80 4.63
C GLY A 223 -6.80 8.92 3.95
N ASP A 224 -6.18 10.11 3.89
CA ASP A 224 -6.77 11.34 3.37
C ASP A 224 -7.26 11.19 1.91
N HIS A 225 -6.42 10.68 1.02
CA HIS A 225 -6.80 10.44 -0.38
C HIS A 225 -8.01 9.49 -0.51
N ALA A 226 -8.10 8.44 0.31
CA ALA A 226 -9.23 7.52 0.24
C ALA A 226 -10.53 8.17 0.73
N HIS A 227 -10.47 9.06 1.73
CA HIS A 227 -11.64 9.73 2.27
C HIS A 227 -12.09 10.92 1.42
N ASN A 228 -11.15 11.70 0.89
CA ASN A 228 -11.43 12.94 0.18
C ASN A 228 -11.41 12.77 -1.35
N ASP A 229 -10.29 12.28 -1.91
CA ASP A 229 -10.13 12.21 -3.37
C ASP A 229 -10.87 10.99 -3.97
N MET A 230 -10.99 9.88 -3.22
CA MET A 230 -11.73 8.70 -3.71
C MET A 230 -13.22 8.78 -3.37
N ALA A 231 -13.56 8.88 -2.08
CA ALA A 231 -14.91 8.69 -1.56
C ALA A 231 -15.61 9.99 -1.15
N GLY A 232 -14.95 11.15 -1.25
CA GLY A 232 -15.51 12.42 -0.83
C GLY A 232 -16.63 12.93 -1.73
N ASP A 233 -17.40 13.91 -1.22
CA ASP A 233 -18.55 14.51 -1.93
C ASP A 233 -18.14 15.62 -2.90
N HIS A 234 -16.85 15.97 -2.98
CA HIS A 234 -16.37 16.99 -3.90
C HIS A 234 -16.56 16.54 -5.36
N PRO A 235 -16.94 17.43 -6.30
CA PRO A 235 -17.15 17.07 -7.72
C PRO A 235 -15.95 16.39 -8.39
N GLU A 236 -14.73 16.68 -7.92
CA GLU A 236 -13.49 16.08 -8.44
C GLU A 236 -13.13 14.74 -7.81
N SER A 237 -13.86 14.29 -6.77
CA SER A 237 -13.64 12.96 -6.20
C SER A 237 -13.94 11.86 -7.22
N TRP A 238 -13.27 10.74 -7.11
CA TRP A 238 -13.48 9.61 -8.01
C TRP A 238 -14.95 9.14 -7.97
N ALA A 239 -15.54 9.04 -6.79
CA ALA A 239 -16.95 8.66 -6.65
C ALA A 239 -17.88 9.61 -7.43
N SER A 240 -17.72 10.94 -7.27
CA SER A 240 -18.52 11.93 -7.97
C SER A 240 -18.29 11.91 -9.49
N ARG A 241 -17.04 11.69 -9.94
CA ARG A 241 -16.70 11.59 -11.36
C ARG A 241 -17.31 10.35 -12.01
N PHE A 242 -17.27 9.19 -11.36
CA PHE A 242 -17.92 7.97 -11.85
C PHE A 242 -19.43 8.13 -11.87
N GLN A 243 -20.05 8.73 -10.83
CA GLN A 243 -21.49 9.02 -10.83
C GLN A 243 -21.88 9.98 -11.95
N SER A 244 -21.08 11.02 -12.20
CA SER A 244 -21.31 11.97 -13.30
C SER A 244 -21.19 11.32 -14.68
N ALA A 245 -20.40 10.25 -14.78
CA ALA A 245 -20.27 9.43 -15.99
C ALA A 245 -21.38 8.38 -16.15
N GLY A 246 -22.32 8.30 -15.18
CA GLY A 246 -23.51 7.43 -15.25
C GLY A 246 -23.38 6.09 -14.52
N TYR A 247 -22.31 5.85 -13.77
CA TYR A 247 -22.12 4.63 -12.99
C TYR A 247 -22.71 4.78 -11.57
N GLU A 248 -23.22 3.69 -11.01
CA GLU A 248 -23.37 3.59 -9.56
C GLU A 248 -21.98 3.45 -8.93
N ALA A 249 -21.64 4.29 -7.95
CA ALA A 249 -20.33 4.25 -7.30
C ALA A 249 -20.45 3.95 -5.80
N GLU A 250 -19.75 2.90 -5.35
CA GLU A 250 -19.61 2.51 -3.95
C GLU A 250 -18.15 2.56 -3.55
N SER A 251 -17.85 3.07 -2.35
CA SER A 251 -16.46 3.19 -1.86
C SER A 251 -16.20 2.29 -0.67
N ILE A 252 -15.08 1.55 -0.71
CA ILE A 252 -14.59 0.70 0.37
C ILE A 252 -13.34 1.33 0.97
N LEU A 253 -13.47 1.95 2.15
CA LEU A 253 -12.38 2.60 2.87
C LEU A 253 -11.54 1.59 3.65
N LYS A 254 -10.87 0.69 2.92
CA LYS A 254 -10.04 -0.37 3.51
C LYS A 254 -8.69 -0.47 2.78
N GLY A 255 -7.61 -0.03 3.44
CA GLY A 255 -6.26 -0.08 2.90
C GLY A 255 -5.70 -1.51 2.81
N LEU A 256 -4.68 -1.69 1.97
CA LEU A 256 -4.03 -2.98 1.68
C LEU A 256 -3.49 -3.67 2.94
N GLY A 257 -2.97 -2.90 3.92
CA GLY A 257 -2.47 -3.44 5.19
C GLY A 257 -3.53 -4.16 6.03
N ALA A 258 -4.83 -3.99 5.73
CA ALA A 258 -5.90 -4.72 6.40
C ALA A 258 -6.09 -6.16 5.86
N TYR A 259 -5.48 -6.50 4.72
CA TYR A 259 -5.58 -7.85 4.13
C TYR A 259 -4.42 -8.72 4.61
N GLN A 260 -4.75 -9.90 5.15
CA GLN A 260 -3.75 -10.80 5.73
C GLN A 260 -2.68 -11.19 4.73
N LYS A 261 -3.04 -11.54 3.50
CA LYS A 261 -2.09 -11.95 2.45
C LYS A 261 -1.09 -10.84 2.10
N ILE A 262 -1.49 -9.58 2.19
CA ILE A 262 -0.59 -8.43 2.00
C ILE A 262 0.38 -8.30 3.19
N ARG A 263 -0.08 -8.52 4.42
CA ARG A 263 0.79 -8.46 5.60
C ARG A 263 1.80 -9.59 5.64
N GLU A 264 1.41 -10.79 5.17
CA GLU A 264 2.30 -11.94 5.05
C GLU A 264 3.52 -11.63 4.14
N LEU A 265 3.36 -10.80 3.09
CA LEU A 265 4.49 -10.36 2.26
C LEU A 265 5.51 -9.54 3.05
N PHE A 266 5.07 -8.62 3.92
CA PHE A 266 6.01 -7.86 4.76
C PHE A 266 6.78 -8.76 5.73
N VAL A 267 6.15 -9.79 6.29
CA VAL A 267 6.83 -10.80 7.12
C VAL A 267 7.86 -11.58 6.28
N GLU A 268 7.52 -11.97 5.05
CA GLU A 268 8.46 -12.63 4.14
C GLU A 268 9.65 -11.70 3.79
N HIS A 269 9.40 -10.42 3.54
CA HIS A 269 10.47 -9.45 3.24
C HIS A 269 11.41 -9.24 4.42
N VAL A 270 10.91 -9.21 5.66
CA VAL A 270 11.76 -9.20 6.87
C VAL A 270 12.61 -10.46 6.93
N GLN A 271 12.01 -11.64 6.71
CA GLN A 271 12.75 -12.90 6.74
C GLN A 271 13.86 -12.94 5.67
N ASN A 272 13.59 -12.43 4.48
CA ASN A 272 14.58 -12.33 3.42
C ASN A 272 15.74 -11.39 3.81
N ALA A 273 15.42 -10.24 4.43
CA ALA A 273 16.44 -9.31 4.91
C ALA A 273 17.31 -9.91 6.01
N ILE A 274 16.75 -10.74 6.90
CA ILE A 274 17.50 -11.48 7.92
C ILE A 274 18.46 -12.48 7.28
N ASN A 275 18.00 -13.23 6.30
CA ASN A 275 18.80 -14.25 5.62
C ASN A 275 20.01 -13.63 4.89
N ASN A 276 19.85 -12.44 4.29
CA ASN A 276 20.89 -11.74 3.56
C ASN A 276 22.02 -11.16 4.47
N ILE A 277 21.78 -11.01 5.77
CA ILE A 277 22.86 -10.66 6.73
C ILE A 277 23.75 -11.87 7.01
N SER A 278 23.19 -13.07 6.88
CA SER A 278 23.87 -14.31 7.28
C SER A 278 24.76 -14.89 6.16
N GLU A 279 24.72 -14.32 4.96
CA GLU A 279 25.61 -14.61 3.83
C GLU A 279 26.76 -13.60 3.74
#